data_e78ff90b6a485dacfb13a147aad447d9
#
_entry.id   e78ff90b6a485dacfb13a147aad447d9
#
_cell.length_a   1.000
_cell.length_b   1.000
_cell.length_c   1.000
_cell.angle_alpha   90.00
_cell.angle_beta   90.00
_cell.angle_gamma   90.00
#
_symmetry.space_group_name_H-M   'P 1'
#
loop_
_entity.id
_entity.type
_entity.pdbx_description
1 polymer ?
#
loop_
_entity_poly.entity_id
_entity_poly.type
_entity_poly.pdbx_seq_one_letter_code
_entity_poly.pdbx_strand_id
1 'polypeptide(L)'
;MSKQGTIIVVDDNKGVLSAVKLLLKNHFEHIVTLPSPITLPAALREENAQVVLLDMNFSSGLNTGNEGLYWLHEIKKIQPSLPVVLFTAYADIDLAVRGIKEGATDFIVKPGTMPG
;
A
#
# COMPACT_ATOMS: atom_id res chain seq x y z
N MET A 1 6.71 17.53 -17.61
CA MET A 1 5.72 16.52 -17.31
C MET A 1 4.98 16.83 -16.01
N SER A 2 3.69 16.79 -16.06
CA SER A 2 2.92 17.01 -14.85
C SER A 2 2.97 15.77 -13.95
N LYS A 3 3.06 16.01 -12.65
CA LYS A 3 3.00 14.94 -11.66
C LYS A 3 1.57 14.51 -11.48
N GLN A 4 1.38 13.26 -11.06
CA GLN A 4 0.08 12.79 -10.57
C GLN A 4 -0.25 13.52 -9.26
N GLY A 5 -1.48 13.39 -8.79
CA GLY A 5 -1.90 14.04 -7.55
C GLY A 5 -1.26 13.43 -6.31
N THR A 6 -2.05 12.74 -5.52
CA THR A 6 -1.61 12.21 -4.22
C THR A 6 -1.60 10.69 -4.20
N ILE A 7 -0.54 10.11 -3.63
CA ILE A 7 -0.47 8.69 -3.32
C ILE A 7 -0.35 8.51 -1.80
N ILE A 8 -1.07 7.54 -1.26
CA ILE A 8 -0.92 7.14 0.14
C ILE A 8 -0.13 5.85 0.16
N VAL A 9 0.97 5.82 0.92
CA VAL A 9 1.84 4.64 1.05
C VAL A 9 1.77 4.15 2.49
N VAL A 10 1.35 2.92 2.67
CA VAL A 10 1.17 2.32 4.01
C VAL A 10 2.16 1.17 4.17
N ASP A 11 3.13 1.31 5.06
CA ASP A 11 4.11 0.28 5.36
C ASP A 11 4.71 0.58 6.73
N ASP A 12 4.85 -0.43 7.59
CA ASP A 12 5.38 -0.21 8.93
C ASP A 12 6.91 -0.13 8.98
N ASN A 13 7.58 -0.37 7.87
CA ASN A 13 9.03 -0.24 7.77
C ASN A 13 9.39 1.17 7.31
N LYS A 14 10.00 1.95 8.20
CA LYS A 14 10.35 3.33 7.90
C LYS A 14 11.36 3.46 6.76
N GLY A 15 12.27 2.53 6.64
CA GLY A 15 13.23 2.52 5.53
C GLY A 15 12.55 2.31 4.20
N VAL A 16 11.55 1.44 4.14
CA VAL A 16 10.74 1.23 2.94
C VAL A 16 9.98 2.50 2.58
N LEU A 17 9.35 3.14 3.57
CA LEU A 17 8.62 4.39 3.32
C LEU A 17 9.55 5.47 2.75
N SER A 18 10.73 5.61 3.31
CA SER A 18 11.70 6.60 2.83
C SER A 18 12.15 6.31 1.41
N ALA A 19 12.44 5.05 1.10
CA ALA A 19 12.87 4.64 -0.23
C ALA A 19 11.76 4.86 -1.26
N VAL A 20 10.54 4.48 -0.93
CA VAL A 20 9.40 4.65 -1.84
C VAL A 20 9.13 6.13 -2.08
N LYS A 21 9.18 6.94 -1.02
CA LYS A 21 8.99 8.38 -1.15
C LYS A 21 10.02 8.99 -2.10
N LEU A 22 11.28 8.60 -1.97
CA LEU A 22 12.33 9.07 -2.85
C LEU A 22 12.09 8.68 -4.30
N LEU A 23 11.68 7.43 -4.53
CA LEU A 23 11.42 6.92 -5.88
C LEU A 23 10.22 7.60 -6.53
N LEU A 24 9.20 7.95 -5.75
CA LEU A 24 7.95 8.47 -6.28
C LEU A 24 7.87 10.00 -6.32
N LYS A 25 8.85 10.69 -5.75
CA LYS A 25 8.75 12.15 -5.58
C LYS A 25 8.61 12.92 -6.90
N ASN A 26 9.08 12.35 -8.01
CA ASN A 26 8.97 12.98 -9.32
C ASN A 26 7.70 12.60 -10.07
N HIS A 27 6.90 11.71 -9.50
CA HIS A 27 5.69 11.19 -10.14
C HIS A 27 4.40 11.67 -9.49
N PHE A 28 4.46 12.08 -8.22
CA PHE A 28 3.30 12.54 -7.46
C PHE A 28 3.58 13.89 -6.84
N GLU A 29 2.55 14.73 -6.78
CA GLU A 29 2.66 16.03 -6.11
C GLU A 29 2.77 15.87 -4.60
N HIS A 30 2.01 14.92 -4.04
CA HIS A 30 1.99 14.66 -2.61
C HIS A 30 2.12 13.16 -2.37
N ILE A 31 3.01 12.81 -1.45
CA ILE A 31 3.21 11.43 -1.03
C ILE A 31 2.94 11.38 0.47
N VAL A 32 1.85 10.75 0.86
CA VAL A 32 1.46 10.60 2.26
C VAL A 32 1.94 9.24 2.72
N THR A 33 2.87 9.21 3.67
CA THR A 33 3.41 7.95 4.20
C THR A 33 2.80 7.66 5.56
N LEU A 34 2.27 6.46 5.71
CA LEU A 34 1.63 6.02 6.95
C LEU A 34 2.38 4.79 7.47
N PRO A 35 3.01 4.90 8.65
CA PRO A 35 3.71 3.74 9.23
C PRO A 35 2.77 2.73 9.88
N SER A 36 1.48 3.04 9.93
CA SER A 36 0.46 2.15 10.46
C SER A 36 -0.83 2.31 9.67
N PRO A 37 -1.56 1.23 9.40
CA PRO A 37 -2.84 1.33 8.70
C PRO A 37 -3.96 1.90 9.56
N ILE A 38 -3.74 2.07 10.86
CA ILE A 38 -4.77 2.58 11.77
C ILE A 38 -5.24 3.98 11.37
N THR A 39 -4.33 4.80 10.84
CA THR A 39 -4.66 6.16 10.40
C THR A 39 -5.17 6.23 8.97
N LEU A 40 -5.23 5.11 8.29
CA LEU A 40 -5.63 5.06 6.89
C LEU A 40 -7.05 5.58 6.64
N PRO A 41 -8.07 5.21 7.43
CA PRO A 41 -9.41 5.77 7.19
C PRO A 41 -9.45 7.29 7.27
N ALA A 42 -8.75 7.89 8.23
CA ALA A 42 -8.69 9.35 8.33
C ALA A 42 -7.97 9.96 7.13
N ALA A 43 -6.86 9.37 6.71
CA ALA A 43 -6.13 9.83 5.55
C ALA A 43 -6.96 9.76 4.27
N LEU A 44 -7.76 8.72 4.11
CA LEU A 44 -8.64 8.59 2.95
C LEU A 44 -9.70 9.69 2.91
N ARG A 45 -10.16 10.14 4.07
CA ARG A 45 -11.15 11.23 4.15
C ARG A 45 -10.52 12.60 3.97
N GLU A 46 -9.28 12.78 4.42
CA GLU A 46 -8.61 14.08 4.40
C GLU A 46 -7.82 14.33 3.12
N GLU A 47 -7.22 13.29 2.56
CA GLU A 47 -6.41 13.39 1.35
C GLU A 47 -7.23 12.95 0.16
N ASN A 48 -7.10 13.67 -0.93
CA ASN A 48 -7.76 13.30 -2.18
C ASN A 48 -6.81 12.42 -2.98
N ALA A 49 -6.65 11.17 -2.53
CA ALA A 49 -5.68 10.27 -3.11
C ALA A 49 -6.17 9.64 -4.42
N GLN A 50 -5.25 9.44 -5.35
CA GLN A 50 -5.49 8.76 -6.61
C GLN A 50 -5.15 7.28 -6.55
N VAL A 51 -4.32 6.87 -5.59
CA VAL A 51 -3.93 5.47 -5.44
C VAL A 51 -3.40 5.25 -4.03
N VAL A 52 -3.55 4.01 -3.54
CA VAL A 52 -2.95 3.58 -2.28
C VAL A 52 -1.96 2.45 -2.59
N LEU A 53 -0.75 2.56 -2.06
CA LEU A 53 0.22 1.47 -2.05
C LEU A 53 0.19 0.87 -0.65
N LEU A 54 -0.27 -0.37 -0.55
CA LEU A 54 -0.61 -1.01 0.73
C LEU A 54 0.28 -2.23 0.98
N ASP A 55 1.04 -2.18 2.07
CA ASP A 55 1.83 -3.33 2.52
C ASP A 55 0.91 -4.50 2.84
N MET A 56 1.31 -5.70 2.44
CA MET A 56 0.56 -6.92 2.73
C MET A 56 0.82 -7.45 4.13
N ASN A 57 1.99 -7.18 4.70
CA ASN A 57 2.39 -7.73 6.00
C ASN A 57 2.84 -6.61 6.93
N PHE A 58 2.11 -6.43 8.01
CA PHE A 58 2.51 -5.53 9.07
C PHE A 58 3.13 -6.37 10.18
N SER A 59 4.28 -5.94 10.69
CA SER A 59 5.03 -6.75 11.64
C SER A 59 4.50 -6.69 13.07
N SER A 60 3.55 -5.80 13.33
CA SER A 60 2.96 -5.68 14.67
C SER A 60 1.86 -6.71 14.86
N GLY A 61 2.08 -7.68 15.74
CA GLY A 61 1.09 -8.68 16.08
C GLY A 61 1.26 -10.00 15.33
N LEU A 62 0.18 -10.74 15.20
CA LEU A 62 0.18 -12.03 14.52
C LEU A 62 0.35 -11.82 13.02
N ASN A 63 1.47 -12.28 12.52
CA ASN A 63 1.84 -12.05 11.12
C ASN A 63 1.18 -13.12 10.24
N THR A 64 -0.13 -13.03 10.08
CA THR A 64 -0.91 -14.02 9.34
C THR A 64 -1.07 -13.67 7.85
N GLY A 65 -0.67 -12.46 7.46
CA GLY A 65 -0.91 -11.98 6.10
C GLY A 65 -2.32 -11.47 5.86
N ASN A 66 -3.23 -11.71 6.78
CA ASN A 66 -4.62 -11.28 6.62
C ASN A 66 -4.83 -9.80 6.87
N GLU A 67 -3.85 -9.14 7.49
CA GLU A 67 -3.95 -7.73 7.79
C GLU A 67 -4.03 -6.87 6.53
N GLY A 68 -3.19 -7.18 5.54
CA GLY A 68 -3.23 -6.46 4.27
C GLY A 68 -4.58 -6.62 3.58
N LEU A 69 -5.12 -7.85 3.58
CA LEU A 69 -6.43 -8.11 2.98
C LEU A 69 -7.55 -7.38 3.75
N TYR A 70 -7.46 -7.37 5.08
CA TYR A 70 -8.42 -6.64 5.89
C TYR A 70 -8.47 -5.16 5.51
N TRP A 71 -7.29 -4.52 5.42
CA TRP A 71 -7.24 -3.10 5.10
C TRP A 71 -7.60 -2.81 3.64
N LEU A 72 -7.31 -3.74 2.74
CA LEU A 72 -7.81 -3.65 1.37
C LEU A 72 -9.34 -3.55 1.36
N HIS A 73 -10.01 -4.42 2.12
CA HIS A 73 -11.47 -4.40 2.20
C HIS A 73 -11.98 -3.10 2.82
N GLU A 74 -11.29 -2.59 3.84
CA GLU A 74 -11.69 -1.33 4.48
C GLU A 74 -11.56 -0.15 3.51
N ILE A 75 -10.48 -0.11 2.73
CA ILE A 75 -10.32 0.93 1.71
C ILE A 75 -11.47 0.86 0.70
N LYS A 76 -11.80 -0.34 0.25
CA LYS A 76 -12.85 -0.52 -0.75
C LYS A 76 -14.24 -0.18 -0.22
N LYS A 77 -14.45 -0.30 1.08
CA LYS A 77 -15.69 0.18 1.70
C LYS A 77 -15.79 1.69 1.69
N ILE A 78 -14.67 2.37 1.97
CA ILE A 78 -14.63 3.83 2.06
C ILE A 78 -14.66 4.47 0.68
N GLN A 79 -13.84 3.97 -0.23
CA GLN A 79 -13.75 4.48 -1.60
C GLN A 79 -13.65 3.31 -2.59
N PRO A 80 -14.80 2.78 -3.04
CA PRO A 80 -14.80 1.58 -3.90
C PRO A 80 -14.03 1.73 -5.20
N SER A 81 -13.94 2.94 -5.74
CA SER A 81 -13.25 3.18 -7.01
C SER A 81 -11.77 3.49 -6.88
N LEU A 82 -11.25 3.61 -5.66
CA LEU A 82 -9.85 3.97 -5.45
C LEU A 82 -8.94 2.79 -5.79
N PRO A 83 -8.00 2.95 -6.72
CA PRO A 83 -7.03 1.90 -7.01
C PRO A 83 -6.16 1.59 -5.80
N VAL A 84 -5.98 0.31 -5.52
CA VAL A 84 -5.08 -0.17 -4.47
C VAL A 84 -4.05 -1.09 -5.10
N VAL A 85 -2.79 -0.75 -4.93
CA VAL A 85 -1.67 -1.58 -5.35
C VAL A 85 -1.06 -2.20 -4.11
N LEU A 86 -0.96 -3.53 -4.10
CA LEU A 86 -0.42 -4.26 -2.96
C LEU A 86 1.10 -4.30 -3.03
N PHE A 87 1.76 -4.10 -1.90
CA PHE A 87 3.21 -4.09 -1.81
C PHE A 87 3.62 -5.30 -0.98
N THR A 88 4.23 -6.30 -1.62
CA THR A 88 4.39 -7.62 -1.03
C THR A 88 5.83 -8.12 -1.10
N ALA A 89 6.24 -8.88 -0.09
CA ALA A 89 7.46 -9.66 -0.19
C ALA A 89 7.26 -10.80 -1.19
N TYR A 90 8.35 -11.25 -1.80
CA TYR A 90 8.29 -12.36 -2.76
C TYR A 90 7.61 -13.60 -2.16
N ALA A 91 7.90 -13.89 -0.89
CA ALA A 91 7.34 -15.05 -0.22
C ALA A 91 5.81 -14.98 -0.06
N ASP A 92 5.22 -13.80 -0.20
CA ASP A 92 3.79 -13.58 0.05
C ASP A 92 3.00 -13.28 -1.23
N ILE A 93 3.57 -13.64 -2.39
CA ILE A 93 2.91 -13.39 -3.68
C ILE A 93 1.53 -14.05 -3.73
N ASP A 94 1.36 -15.23 -3.13
CA ASP A 94 0.06 -15.91 -3.12
C ASP A 94 -1.01 -15.05 -2.45
N LEU A 95 -0.65 -14.35 -1.37
CA LEU A 95 -1.58 -13.43 -0.70
C LEU A 95 -1.91 -12.23 -1.59
N ALA A 96 -0.93 -11.73 -2.33
CA ALA A 96 -1.17 -10.61 -3.25
C ALA A 96 -2.10 -11.02 -4.39
N VAL A 97 -1.93 -12.23 -4.93
CA VAL A 97 -2.83 -12.76 -5.96
C VAL A 97 -4.25 -12.85 -5.41
N ARG A 98 -4.39 -13.33 -4.17
CA ARG A 98 -5.70 -13.37 -3.52
C ARG A 98 -6.27 -11.96 -3.38
N GLY A 99 -5.43 -10.98 -3.02
CA GLY A 99 -5.86 -9.60 -2.90
C GLY A 99 -6.40 -9.03 -4.21
N ILE A 100 -5.80 -9.39 -5.33
CA ILE A 100 -6.31 -8.97 -6.64
C ILE A 100 -7.71 -9.54 -6.88
N LYS A 101 -7.92 -10.80 -6.53
CA LYS A 101 -9.24 -11.41 -6.64
C LYS A 101 -10.27 -10.73 -5.73
N GLU A 102 -9.82 -10.10 -4.66
CA GLU A 102 -10.67 -9.44 -3.68
C GLU A 102 -10.77 -7.92 -3.90
N GLY A 103 -10.26 -7.41 -5.00
CA GLY A 103 -10.49 -6.03 -5.39
C GLY A 103 -9.27 -5.13 -5.55
N ALA A 104 -8.07 -5.60 -5.27
CA ALA A 104 -6.87 -4.82 -5.55
C ALA A 104 -6.65 -4.69 -7.05
N THR A 105 -6.03 -3.59 -7.45
CA THR A 105 -5.78 -3.31 -8.86
C THR A 105 -4.57 -4.08 -9.38
N ASP A 106 -3.51 -4.17 -8.57
CA ASP A 106 -2.26 -4.80 -8.97
C ASP A 106 -1.42 -5.07 -7.73
N PHE A 107 -0.24 -5.66 -7.91
CA PHE A 107 0.73 -5.78 -6.82
C PHE A 107 2.15 -5.56 -7.34
N ILE A 108 3.04 -5.19 -6.42
CA ILE A 108 4.45 -4.98 -6.68
C ILE A 108 5.23 -5.75 -5.63
N VAL A 109 6.28 -6.44 -6.06
CA VAL A 109 7.16 -7.17 -5.14
C VAL A 109 8.21 -6.22 -4.58
N LYS A 110 8.38 -6.24 -3.25
CA LYS A 110 9.36 -5.38 -2.59
C LYS A 110 10.79 -5.72 -3.03
N PRO A 111 11.61 -4.71 -3.33
CA PRO A 111 13.01 -4.94 -3.63
C PRO A 111 13.72 -5.63 -2.46
N GLY A 112 14.67 -6.53 -2.77
CA GLY A 112 15.44 -7.21 -1.75
C GLY A 112 14.76 -8.42 -1.12
N THR A 113 13.52 -8.74 -1.51
CA THR A 113 12.81 -9.91 -0.99
C THR A 113 12.83 -11.08 -1.97
N MET A 114 13.31 -10.87 -3.18
CA MET A 114 13.42 -11.92 -4.19
C MET A 114 14.54 -12.89 -3.82
N PRO A 115 14.37 -14.19 -4.10
CA PRO A 115 15.46 -15.15 -3.86
C PRO A 115 16.66 -14.82 -4.75
N GLY A 116 17.79 -14.88 -4.15
CA GLY A 116 19.03 -14.47 -4.67
C GLY A 116 19.76 -14.76 -5.77
#